data_8ebeec69014970d18f8eeb6405f8dbf5
#
_entry.id   8ebeec69014970d18f8eeb6405f8dbf5
#
_cell.length_a   1.000
_cell.length_b   1.000
_cell.length_c   1.000
_cell.angle_alpha   90.00
_cell.angle_beta   90.00
_cell.angle_gamma   90.00
#
_symmetry.space_group_name_H-M   'P 1'
#
loop_
_entity.id
_entity.type
_entity.pdbx_description
1 polymer ?
#
loop_
_entity_poly.entity_id
_entity_poly.type
_entity_poly.pdbx_seq_one_letter_code
_entity_poly.pdbx_strand_id
1 'polypeptide(L)'
;MTNGGGDAVAVARDEVVGRTITGVFFFGDFIEVHIDGVILTGSTKPFGLIGCRGVGPESIVSLIGSTVDGLAVEDGEYVAIDSGESRLAFPIGGPTATGPESVTLVRPRHHELGIDQAMWIW
;
A
#
# COMPACT_ATOMS: atom_id res chain seq x y z
N MET A 1 -1.02 -18.62 13.08
CA MET A 1 -0.68 -18.37 12.42
C MET A 1 -0.55 -17.51 11.96
N THR A 2 -0.40 -17.10 12.16
CA THR A 2 -0.37 -16.33 11.59
C THR A 2 -0.03 -16.20 10.53
N ASN A 3 -0.46 -16.10 9.96
CA ASN A 3 -0.21 -16.05 8.83
C ASN A 3 1.03 -15.64 8.55
N GLY A 4 1.86 -16.17 9.13
CA GLY A 4 3.13 -16.07 8.75
C GLY A 4 3.54 -14.75 8.34
N GLY A 5 3.37 -13.86 9.15
CA GLY A 5 3.60 -12.52 8.78
C GLY A 5 4.83 -12.32 7.93
N GLY A 6 5.95 -12.96 8.25
CA GLY A 6 7.19 -12.80 7.52
C GLY A 6 7.09 -13.25 6.06
N ASP A 7 6.58 -14.44 5.83
CA ASP A 7 6.47 -14.98 4.48
C ASP A 7 5.44 -14.25 3.64
N ALA A 8 4.29 -13.94 4.24
CA ALA A 8 3.25 -13.22 3.53
C ALA A 8 3.71 -11.81 3.16
N VAL A 9 4.42 -11.14 4.04
CA VAL A 9 4.95 -9.80 3.77
C VAL A 9 6.01 -9.87 2.67
N ALA A 10 6.87 -10.88 2.67
CA ALA A 10 7.88 -11.03 1.63
C ALA A 10 7.24 -11.21 0.25
N VAL A 11 6.19 -12.02 0.16
CA VAL A 11 5.48 -12.24 -1.10
C VAL A 11 4.78 -10.94 -1.54
N ALA A 12 4.13 -10.23 -0.62
CA ALA A 12 3.48 -8.96 -0.93
C ALA A 12 4.51 -7.93 -1.40
N ARG A 13 5.68 -7.89 -0.75
CA ARG A 13 6.75 -6.98 -1.13
C ARG A 13 7.21 -7.26 -2.56
N ASP A 14 7.35 -8.53 -2.93
CA ASP A 14 7.77 -8.89 -4.28
C ASP A 14 6.75 -8.47 -5.34
N GLU A 15 5.50 -8.30 -4.97
CA GLU A 15 4.48 -7.83 -5.90
C GLU A 15 4.58 -6.34 -6.21
N VAL A 16 5.18 -5.55 -5.34
CA VAL A 16 5.19 -4.09 -5.50
C VAL A 16 6.57 -3.50 -5.74
N VAL A 17 7.62 -4.10 -5.21
CA VAL A 17 8.98 -3.56 -5.36
C VAL A 17 9.41 -3.60 -6.82
N GLY A 18 9.93 -2.49 -7.30
CA GLY A 18 10.35 -2.34 -8.69
C GLY A 18 9.25 -1.88 -9.62
N ARG A 19 8.00 -1.82 -9.16
CA ARG A 19 6.88 -1.36 -9.98
C ARG A 19 6.68 0.14 -9.80
N THR A 20 6.09 0.75 -10.81
CA THR A 20 5.83 2.20 -10.81
C THR A 20 4.43 2.49 -10.28
N ILE A 21 4.33 3.52 -9.45
CA ILE A 21 3.04 4.04 -9.02
C ILE A 21 2.40 4.74 -10.21
N THR A 22 1.27 4.21 -10.69
CA THR A 22 0.62 4.68 -11.91
C THR A 22 -0.60 5.55 -11.63
N GLY A 23 -1.14 5.52 -10.43
CA GLY A 23 -2.29 6.34 -10.10
C GLY A 23 -2.56 6.37 -8.61
N VAL A 24 -3.24 7.41 -8.18
CA VAL A 24 -3.74 7.56 -6.81
C VAL A 24 -5.17 8.06 -6.91
N PHE A 25 -6.08 7.38 -6.21
CA PHE A 25 -7.50 7.71 -6.26
C PHE A 25 -8.04 7.91 -4.85
N PHE A 26 -8.79 8.98 -4.67
CA PHE A 26 -9.36 9.35 -3.38
C PHE A 26 -10.87 9.08 -3.41
N PHE A 27 -11.33 8.22 -2.51
CA PHE A 27 -12.73 7.87 -2.38
C PHE A 27 -13.13 8.15 -0.94
N GLY A 28 -13.90 9.14 -0.68
CA GLY A 28 -14.41 9.49 0.65
C GLY A 28 -13.61 8.94 1.83
N ASP A 29 -13.77 7.66 2.10
CA ASP A 29 -13.20 7.01 3.28
C ASP A 29 -11.90 6.25 3.04
N PHE A 30 -11.43 6.17 1.79
CA PHE A 30 -10.22 5.40 1.51
C PHE A 30 -9.44 5.96 0.33
N ILE A 31 -8.21 5.49 0.21
CA ILE A 31 -7.30 5.87 -0.87
C ILE A 31 -6.82 4.60 -1.55
N GLU A 32 -6.86 4.58 -2.89
CA GLU A 32 -6.27 3.51 -3.68
C GLU A 32 -4.99 4.01 -4.33
N VAL A 33 -3.92 3.26 -4.14
CA VAL A 33 -2.65 3.50 -4.83
C VAL A 33 -2.46 2.39 -5.84
N HIS A 34 -2.44 2.74 -7.11
CA HIS A 34 -2.26 1.80 -8.20
C HIS A 34 -0.77 1.69 -8.52
N ILE A 35 -0.24 0.47 -8.41
CA ILE A 35 1.18 0.18 -8.57
C ILE A 35 1.31 -0.83 -9.71
N ASP A 36 1.28 -0.31 -10.93
CA ASP A 36 1.42 -1.12 -12.15
C ASP A 36 0.52 -2.38 -12.12
N GLY A 37 -0.78 -2.17 -11.92
CA GLY A 37 -1.77 -3.24 -11.91
C GLY A 37 -2.06 -3.84 -10.54
N VAL A 38 -1.22 -3.59 -9.56
CA VAL A 38 -1.47 -4.02 -8.18
C VAL A 38 -2.09 -2.84 -7.43
N ILE A 39 -3.07 -3.08 -6.57
CA ILE A 39 -3.80 -2.01 -5.91
C ILE A 39 -3.63 -2.11 -4.39
N LEU A 40 -3.07 -1.05 -3.82
CA LEU A 40 -2.99 -0.90 -2.37
C LEU A 40 -4.10 0.04 -1.92
N THR A 41 -4.98 -0.43 -1.06
CA THR A 41 -6.10 0.36 -0.56
C THR A 41 -5.96 0.56 0.94
N GLY A 42 -5.99 1.81 1.38
CA GLY A 42 -6.01 2.14 2.79
C GLY A 42 -7.34 2.78 3.17
N SER A 43 -8.03 2.21 4.14
CA SER A 43 -9.33 2.68 4.61
C SER A 43 -9.23 3.74 5.70
N THR A 44 -8.02 4.19 5.99
CA THR A 44 -7.76 5.26 6.94
C THR A 44 -6.92 6.34 6.27
N LYS A 45 -6.82 7.47 6.91
CA LYS A 45 -5.93 8.51 6.41
C LYS A 45 -4.49 8.11 6.66
N PRO A 46 -3.60 8.25 5.67
CA PRO A 46 -2.19 8.00 5.89
C PRO A 46 -1.63 8.99 6.91
N PHE A 47 -0.75 8.51 7.77
CA PHE A 47 -0.16 9.34 8.81
C PHE A 47 1.33 9.61 8.59
N GLY A 48 1.94 8.96 7.62
CA GLY A 48 3.35 9.16 7.35
C GLY A 48 3.59 9.49 5.88
N LEU A 49 4.07 10.68 5.60
CA LEU A 49 4.47 11.12 4.27
C LEU A 49 5.85 11.74 4.38
N ILE A 50 6.81 10.90 4.79
CA ILE A 50 8.18 11.34 4.98
C ILE A 50 8.83 11.57 3.62
N GLY A 51 9.50 12.68 3.46
CA GLY A 51 10.18 13.03 2.22
C GLY A 51 9.30 13.65 1.15
N CYS A 52 8.00 13.65 1.31
CA CYS A 52 7.10 14.30 0.36
C CYS A 52 7.03 15.80 0.63
N ARG A 53 6.86 16.56 -0.42
CA ARG A 53 6.67 18.01 -0.30
C ARG A 53 5.18 18.31 -0.18
N GLY A 54 4.86 19.32 0.62
CA GLY A 54 3.49 19.75 0.82
C GLY A 54 2.74 18.86 1.80
N VAL A 55 1.46 19.11 1.91
CA VAL A 55 0.58 18.40 2.82
C VAL A 55 -0.70 18.05 2.07
N GLY A 56 -1.40 17.03 2.58
CA GLY A 56 -2.67 16.64 2.00
C GLY A 56 -2.53 15.84 0.71
N PRO A 57 -3.59 15.84 -0.12
CA PRO A 57 -3.64 14.99 -1.31
C PRO A 57 -2.52 15.22 -2.32
N GLU A 58 -2.04 16.44 -2.47
CA GLU A 58 -0.97 16.72 -3.41
C GLU A 58 0.30 15.96 -3.10
N SER A 59 0.59 15.76 -1.83
CA SER A 59 1.77 15.01 -1.42
C SER A 59 1.70 13.56 -1.88
N ILE A 60 0.51 12.97 -1.81
CA ILE A 60 0.31 11.59 -2.23
C ILE A 60 0.34 11.49 -3.75
N VAL A 61 -0.32 12.42 -4.44
CA VAL A 61 -0.35 12.46 -5.90
C VAL A 61 1.06 12.62 -6.47
N SER A 62 1.95 13.30 -5.76
CA SER A 62 3.32 13.49 -6.21
C SER A 62 4.10 12.17 -6.32
N LEU A 63 3.61 11.09 -5.74
CA LEU A 63 4.24 9.78 -5.85
C LEU A 63 3.99 9.12 -7.22
N ILE A 64 3.02 9.60 -8.00
CA ILE A 64 2.73 9.04 -9.32
C ILE A 64 3.98 9.20 -10.20
N GLY A 65 4.39 8.11 -10.83
CA GLY A 65 5.59 8.06 -11.65
C GLY A 65 6.82 7.56 -10.89
N SER A 66 6.72 7.43 -9.57
CA SER A 66 7.83 6.94 -8.75
C SER A 66 7.84 5.42 -8.71
N THR A 67 9.03 4.85 -8.54
CA THR A 67 9.19 3.40 -8.39
C THR A 67 9.12 3.02 -6.91
N VAL A 68 8.39 1.96 -6.61
CA VAL A 68 8.31 1.44 -5.23
C VAL A 68 9.59 0.70 -4.90
N ASP A 69 10.24 1.08 -3.82
CA ASP A 69 11.49 0.48 -3.35
C ASP A 69 11.28 -0.53 -2.23
N GLY A 70 10.20 -0.41 -1.50
CA GLY A 70 9.95 -1.28 -0.36
C GLY A 70 8.50 -1.29 0.08
N LEU A 71 8.16 -2.35 0.80
CA LEU A 71 6.90 -2.48 1.52
C LEU A 71 7.27 -2.86 2.95
N ALA A 72 6.79 -2.08 3.91
CA ALA A 72 7.04 -2.31 5.32
C ALA A 72 5.72 -2.55 6.04
N VAL A 73 5.68 -3.59 6.87
CA VAL A 73 4.53 -3.89 7.71
C VAL A 73 5.02 -3.97 9.15
N GLU A 74 4.56 -3.04 9.99
CA GLU A 74 4.78 -3.10 11.42
C GLU A 74 3.51 -3.62 12.05
N ASP A 75 3.60 -4.81 12.60
CA ASP A 75 2.47 -5.57 13.08
C ASP A 75 1.65 -4.77 14.10
N GLY A 76 0.35 -4.63 13.84
CA GLY A 76 -0.53 -3.86 14.71
C GLY A 76 -0.33 -2.35 14.64
N GLU A 77 0.54 -1.85 13.79
CA GLU A 77 0.85 -0.42 13.73
C GLU A 77 0.56 0.18 12.36
N TYR A 78 1.26 -0.27 11.32
CA TYR A 78 1.07 0.33 9.99
C TYR A 78 1.51 -0.58 8.86
N VAL A 79 1.03 -0.23 7.65
CA VAL A 79 1.55 -0.74 6.39
C VAL A 79 2.03 0.46 5.58
N ALA A 80 3.23 0.39 5.04
CA ALA A 80 3.83 1.50 4.32
C ALA A 80 4.47 1.05 3.02
N ILE A 81 4.42 1.92 2.01
CA ILE A 81 5.23 1.77 0.80
C ILE A 81 6.30 2.86 0.79
N ASP A 82 7.48 2.48 0.33
CA ASP A 82 8.62 3.39 0.23
C ASP A 82 8.96 3.63 -1.22
N SER A 83 9.28 4.89 -1.55
CA SER A 83 9.73 5.27 -2.87
C SER A 83 10.74 6.41 -2.72
N GLY A 84 12.00 6.10 -2.96
CA GLY A 84 13.09 7.04 -2.73
C GLY A 84 13.14 7.43 -1.25
N GLU A 85 13.07 8.72 -0.98
CA GLU A 85 13.07 9.24 0.39
C GLU A 85 11.65 9.36 0.97
N SER A 86 10.64 9.02 0.19
CA SER A 86 9.24 9.16 0.60
C SER A 86 8.70 7.87 1.16
N ARG A 87 7.84 7.99 2.15
CA ARG A 87 7.13 6.85 2.72
C ARG A 87 5.67 7.22 2.91
N LEU A 88 4.77 6.38 2.39
CA LEU A 88 3.34 6.50 2.60
C LEU A 88 2.90 5.39 3.53
N ALA A 89 2.47 5.74 4.73
CA ALA A 89 2.12 4.78 5.77
C ALA A 89 0.65 4.92 6.18
N PHE A 90 -0.04 3.78 6.22
CA PHE A 90 -1.43 3.71 6.67
C PHE A 90 -1.50 2.98 8.00
N PRO A 91 -2.23 3.51 8.99
CA PRO A 91 -2.36 2.83 10.28
C PRO A 91 -3.25 1.59 10.16
N ILE A 92 -2.83 0.53 10.83
CA ILE A 92 -3.63 -0.70 10.95
C ILE A 92 -3.95 -1.02 12.40
N GLY A 93 -3.62 -0.11 13.31
CA GLY A 93 -3.91 -0.24 14.72
C GLY A 93 -4.01 1.13 15.36
N GLY A 94 -4.41 1.17 16.63
CA GLY A 94 -4.55 2.41 17.36
C GLY A 94 -5.83 3.16 17.02
N PRO A 95 -6.00 4.36 17.57
CA PRO A 95 -7.28 5.08 17.47
C PRO A 95 -7.62 5.60 16.07
N THR A 96 -6.64 5.69 15.17
CA THR A 96 -6.88 6.20 13.82
C THR A 96 -7.19 5.10 12.81
N ALA A 97 -7.00 3.84 13.19
CA ALA A 97 -7.33 2.73 12.30
C ALA A 97 -8.85 2.51 12.29
N THR A 98 -9.38 2.10 11.14
CA THR A 98 -10.82 1.84 11.00
C THR A 98 -11.19 0.42 11.43
N GLY A 99 -10.25 -0.33 11.98
CA GLY A 99 -10.47 -1.70 12.45
C GLY A 99 -9.58 -2.68 11.72
N PRO A 100 -9.83 -4.00 11.88
CA PRO A 100 -9.11 -5.00 11.10
C PRO A 100 -9.42 -4.77 9.62
N GLU A 101 -8.51 -5.11 8.76
CA GLU A 101 -8.67 -4.91 7.33
C GLU A 101 -8.62 -3.43 6.93
N SER A 102 -7.85 -2.64 7.65
CA SER A 102 -7.67 -1.23 7.31
C SER A 102 -6.90 -1.04 6.00
N VAL A 103 -6.05 -2.00 5.64
CA VAL A 103 -5.22 -1.92 4.43
C VAL A 103 -5.30 -3.25 3.69
N THR A 104 -5.49 -3.17 2.38
CA THR A 104 -5.48 -4.35 1.52
C THR A 104 -4.55 -4.12 0.33
N LEU A 105 -3.93 -5.19 -0.13
CA LEU A 105 -3.14 -5.19 -1.35
C LEU A 105 -3.71 -6.28 -2.25
N VAL A 106 -4.10 -5.92 -3.47
CA VAL A 106 -4.74 -6.85 -4.40
C VAL A 106 -3.95 -6.93 -5.69
N ARG A 107 -3.58 -8.14 -6.08
CA ARG A 107 -3.12 -8.41 -7.42
C ARG A 107 -4.30 -9.01 -8.19
N PRO A 108 -4.87 -8.29 -9.15
CA PRO A 108 -6.02 -8.80 -9.90
C PRO A 108 -5.67 -10.04 -10.72
N ARG A 109 -6.69 -10.83 -11.00
CA ARG A 109 -6.54 -11.97 -11.89
C ARG A 109 -6.18 -11.52 -13.30
N HIS A 110 -5.28 -12.26 -13.92
CA HIS A 110 -4.90 -12.00 -15.31
C HIS A 110 -5.06 -13.29 -16.10
N HIS A 111 -6.21 -13.47 -16.73
CA HIS A 111 -6.58 -14.71 -17.41
C HIS A 111 -5.58 -15.13 -18.50
N GLU A 112 -5.14 -14.18 -19.30
CA GLU A 112 -4.25 -14.47 -20.42
C GLU A 112 -2.90 -15.00 -19.98
N LEU A 113 -2.45 -14.60 -18.81
CA LEU A 113 -1.17 -15.03 -18.26
C LEU A 113 -1.31 -16.19 -17.27
N GLY A 114 -2.53 -16.65 -17.02
CA GLY A 114 -2.77 -17.71 -16.06
C GLY A 114 -2.47 -17.31 -14.63
N ILE A 115 -2.52 -16.01 -14.32
CA ILE A 115 -2.24 -15.51 -12.99
C ILE A 115 -3.54 -15.37 -12.22
N ASP A 116 -3.58 -16.01 -11.04
CA ASP A 116 -4.75 -15.91 -10.16
C ASP A 116 -4.71 -14.61 -9.36
N GLN A 117 -5.90 -14.22 -8.88
CA GLN A 117 -6.00 -13.11 -7.95
C GLN A 117 -5.30 -13.46 -6.65
N ALA A 118 -4.61 -12.49 -6.07
CA ALA A 118 -4.04 -12.62 -4.74
C ALA A 118 -4.40 -11.39 -3.92
N MET A 119 -4.58 -11.58 -2.62
CA MET A 119 -4.97 -10.49 -1.73
C MET A 119 -4.26 -10.65 -0.39
N TRP A 120 -3.76 -9.53 0.11
CA TRP A 120 -3.18 -9.43 1.45
C TRP A 120 -4.00 -8.42 2.23
N ILE A 121 -4.34 -8.74 3.46
CA ILE A 121 -5.21 -7.91 4.30
C ILE A 121 -4.53 -7.67 5.64
N TRP A 122 -4.49 -6.41 6.05
CA TRP A 122 -3.93 -6.02 7.33
C TRP A 122 -4.89 -5.15 8.15
#